data_9b7860b5830cc739dcef2eaf05a8f7f9
#
_entry.id   9b7860b5830cc739dcef2eaf05a8f7f9
#
_cell.length_a   1.000
_cell.length_b   1.000
_cell.length_c   1.000
_cell.angle_alpha   90.00
_cell.angle_beta   90.00
_cell.angle_gamma   90.00
#
_symmetry.space_group_name_H-M   'P 1'
#
loop_
_entity.id
_entity.type
_entity.pdbx_description
1 polymer ?
#
loop_
_entity_poly.entity_id
_entity_poly.type
_entity_poly.pdbx_seq_one_letter_code
_entity_poly.pdbx_strand_id
1 'polypeptide(L)'
;MSRAAIEEAARILGPMARRAVPLGPLTTYRVGGPAALFVEPADDGQLEEVAVAVRATGVPLLVLGKGSNLLVTDAGFEGLCIRLGEGFAGLSLKGSEVLAGGALSYPVLARRTAAAGLSGMEWAVGIPGSVGGAVRMNAGGHGAETSDTLVAAEVVSFSGEPARRTRKREELDFSYRHSALSEDEVVVSARFSLTPGDPAASNARIQQIVRWRRENQPGGQNAGSVFTNPPGDSAGRLVDEAGLKGFRIGTAAVSEKHANFIQADPGGSADDVWRVVQAVRRQVAAATGIELELEVRFMGPAGSL
;
A
#
# COMPACT_ATOMS: atom_id res chain seq x y z
N MET A 1 20.28 -13.45 8.38
CA MET A 1 20.40 -13.34 6.91
C MET A 1 21.64 -12.53 6.55
N SER A 2 22.26 -12.81 5.46
CA SER A 2 23.68 -12.50 5.25
C SER A 2 23.87 -11.07 4.76
N ARG A 3 24.59 -10.24 5.50
CA ARG A 3 25.20 -8.98 5.05
C ARG A 3 25.89 -9.15 3.69
N ALA A 4 26.39 -10.36 3.41
CA ALA A 4 26.97 -10.72 2.12
C ALA A 4 25.99 -10.60 0.94
N ALA A 5 24.71 -11.00 1.09
CA ALA A 5 23.70 -10.87 0.02
C ALA A 5 23.41 -9.39 -0.29
N ILE A 6 23.34 -8.54 0.73
CA ILE A 6 23.14 -7.09 0.58
C ILE A 6 24.33 -6.46 -0.18
N GLU A 7 25.57 -6.81 0.22
CA GLU A 7 26.78 -6.26 -0.43
C GLU A 7 26.89 -6.73 -1.88
N GLU A 8 26.59 -7.98 -2.15
CA GLU A 8 26.62 -8.54 -3.52
C GLU A 8 25.50 -7.93 -4.39
N ALA A 9 24.28 -7.77 -3.87
CA ALA A 9 23.21 -7.08 -4.57
C ALA A 9 23.61 -5.63 -4.91
N ALA A 10 24.21 -4.93 -3.96
CA ALA A 10 24.72 -3.58 -4.19
C ALA A 10 25.80 -3.53 -5.28
N ARG A 11 26.68 -4.53 -5.33
CA ARG A 11 27.72 -4.63 -6.35
C ARG A 11 27.13 -4.86 -7.76
N ILE A 12 26.13 -5.75 -7.87
CA ILE A 12 25.45 -6.05 -9.14
C ILE A 12 24.68 -4.83 -9.64
N LEU A 13 23.92 -4.17 -8.76
CA LEU A 13 23.09 -3.02 -9.08
C LEU A 13 23.89 -1.71 -9.30
N GLY A 14 25.15 -1.68 -8.83
CA GLY A 14 26.03 -0.53 -9.02
C GLY A 14 25.40 0.80 -8.59
N PRO A 15 25.45 1.84 -9.45
CA PRO A 15 24.95 3.18 -9.09
C PRO A 15 23.43 3.26 -8.91
N MET A 16 22.67 2.26 -9.33
CA MET A 16 21.23 2.21 -9.13
C MET A 16 20.86 1.97 -7.64
N ALA A 17 21.71 1.25 -6.90
CA ALA A 17 21.48 0.94 -5.50
C ALA A 17 21.93 2.08 -4.59
N ARG A 18 20.97 2.73 -3.93
CA ARG A 18 21.21 3.70 -2.87
C ARG A 18 21.23 3.01 -1.52
N ARG A 19 22.19 3.35 -0.66
CA ARG A 19 22.37 2.73 0.66
C ARG A 19 21.69 3.55 1.76
N ALA A 20 21.21 2.86 2.79
CA ALA A 20 20.68 3.44 4.03
C ALA A 20 19.62 4.54 3.78
N VAL A 21 18.71 4.29 2.83
CA VAL A 21 17.67 5.26 2.48
C VAL A 21 16.56 5.25 3.53
N PRO A 22 16.27 6.39 4.21
CA PRO A 22 15.17 6.48 5.16
C PRO A 22 13.84 6.16 4.49
N LEU A 23 13.09 5.18 5.01
CA LEU A 23 11.79 4.79 4.47
C LEU A 23 10.63 5.61 5.05
N GLY A 24 10.76 6.14 6.27
CA GLY A 24 9.74 6.98 6.88
C GLY A 24 9.21 8.07 5.95
N PRO A 25 10.04 8.94 5.37
CA PRO A 25 9.61 9.98 4.42
C PRO A 25 8.87 9.47 3.18
N LEU A 26 9.04 8.19 2.84
CA LEU A 26 8.41 7.54 1.69
C LEU A 26 7.08 6.86 2.03
N THR A 27 6.66 6.90 3.30
CA THR A 27 5.37 6.38 3.79
C THR A 27 4.44 7.51 4.22
N THR A 28 3.16 7.21 4.38
CA THR A 28 2.19 8.16 4.92
C THR A 28 2.28 8.31 6.45
N TYR A 29 2.85 7.34 7.15
CA TYR A 29 3.21 7.47 8.56
C TYR A 29 4.36 8.44 8.81
N ARG A 30 5.26 8.63 7.84
CA ARG A 30 6.45 9.49 7.92
C ARG A 30 7.40 9.17 9.07
N VAL A 31 7.29 7.98 9.63
CA VAL A 31 8.18 7.41 10.64
C VAL A 31 8.70 6.06 10.16
N GLY A 32 9.80 5.59 10.72
CA GLY A 32 10.46 4.33 10.40
C GLY A 32 11.88 4.49 9.86
N GLY A 33 12.65 3.44 10.08
CA GLY A 33 14.09 3.38 9.78
C GLY A 33 14.42 3.21 8.29
N PRO A 34 15.71 3.06 7.98
CA PRO A 34 16.19 2.96 6.60
C PRO A 34 16.04 1.55 6.01
N ALA A 35 15.96 1.46 4.69
CA ALA A 35 16.31 0.24 3.96
C ALA A 35 17.82 0.14 3.79
N ALA A 36 18.39 -1.06 3.91
CA ALA A 36 19.81 -1.28 3.66
C ALA A 36 20.18 -0.90 2.22
N LEU A 37 19.35 -1.28 1.26
CA LEU A 37 19.43 -0.88 -0.14
C LEU A 37 18.07 -0.36 -0.61
N PHE A 38 18.10 0.60 -1.53
CA PHE A 38 16.93 1.16 -2.19
C PHE A 38 17.20 1.35 -3.68
N VAL A 39 16.25 0.91 -4.52
CA VAL A 39 16.28 1.13 -5.96
C VAL A 39 14.97 1.70 -6.45
N GLU A 40 15.05 2.51 -7.51
CA GLU A 40 13.91 3.11 -8.17
C GLU A 40 14.03 2.95 -9.69
N PRO A 41 13.76 1.71 -10.21
CA PRO A 41 13.86 1.44 -11.64
C PRO A 41 12.93 2.36 -12.42
N ALA A 42 13.47 3.05 -13.42
CA ALA A 42 12.75 4.01 -14.24
C ALA A 42 12.03 3.36 -15.43
N ASP A 43 12.48 2.19 -15.85
CA ASP A 43 12.00 1.46 -17.03
C ASP A 43 12.12 -0.06 -16.85
N ASP A 44 11.63 -0.81 -17.84
CA ASP A 44 11.63 -2.27 -17.83
C ASP A 44 13.04 -2.88 -17.82
N GLY A 45 14.03 -2.22 -18.49
CA GLY A 45 15.40 -2.70 -18.50
C GLY A 45 16.03 -2.66 -17.11
N GLN A 46 15.88 -1.53 -16.40
CA GLN A 46 16.35 -1.40 -15.03
C GLN A 46 15.59 -2.34 -14.06
N LEU A 47 14.29 -2.55 -14.29
CA LEU A 47 13.51 -3.50 -13.47
C LEU A 47 14.02 -4.93 -13.65
N GLU A 48 14.40 -5.33 -14.87
CA GLU A 48 15.00 -6.65 -15.12
C GLU A 48 16.39 -6.78 -14.47
N GLU A 49 17.22 -5.74 -14.52
CA GLU A 49 18.51 -5.73 -13.79
C GLU A 49 18.29 -5.96 -12.27
N VAL A 50 17.26 -5.32 -11.70
CA VAL A 50 16.89 -5.55 -10.29
C VAL A 50 16.45 -7.00 -10.06
N ALA A 51 15.63 -7.56 -10.95
CA ALA A 51 15.19 -8.94 -10.84
C ALA A 51 16.36 -9.94 -10.91
N VAL A 52 17.32 -9.71 -11.81
CA VAL A 52 18.56 -10.50 -11.91
C VAL A 52 19.36 -10.43 -10.61
N ALA A 53 19.54 -9.24 -10.03
CA ALA A 53 20.27 -9.07 -8.78
C ALA A 53 19.60 -9.79 -7.61
N VAL A 54 18.26 -9.70 -7.49
CA VAL A 54 17.49 -10.39 -6.43
C VAL A 54 17.62 -11.90 -6.56
N ARG A 55 17.44 -12.46 -7.78
CA ARG A 55 17.57 -13.92 -8.01
C ARG A 55 18.98 -14.43 -7.73
N ALA A 56 20.00 -13.66 -8.13
CA ALA A 56 21.39 -14.07 -7.93
C ALA A 56 21.84 -14.07 -6.47
N THR A 57 21.27 -13.19 -5.65
CA THR A 57 21.74 -12.97 -4.27
C THR A 57 20.82 -13.49 -3.19
N GLY A 58 19.54 -13.67 -3.50
CA GLY A 58 18.51 -13.97 -2.50
C GLY A 58 18.33 -12.86 -1.46
N VAL A 59 18.69 -11.60 -1.80
CA VAL A 59 18.52 -10.46 -0.89
C VAL A 59 17.03 -10.29 -0.53
N PRO A 60 16.69 -10.07 0.76
CA PRO A 60 15.31 -9.81 1.16
C PRO A 60 14.73 -8.62 0.41
N LEU A 61 13.48 -8.73 0.00
CA LEU A 61 12.82 -7.77 -0.86
C LEU A 61 11.64 -7.08 -0.16
N LEU A 62 11.54 -5.77 -0.32
CA LEU A 62 10.37 -4.98 0.03
C LEU A 62 9.90 -4.19 -1.20
N VAL A 63 8.69 -4.49 -1.69
CA VAL A 63 8.05 -3.70 -2.74
C VAL A 63 7.28 -2.54 -2.10
N LEU A 64 7.69 -1.31 -2.41
CA LEU A 64 7.10 -0.08 -1.87
C LEU A 64 6.32 0.67 -2.96
N GLY A 65 5.02 0.84 -2.76
CA GLY A 65 4.21 1.77 -3.57
C GLY A 65 4.34 3.22 -3.06
N LYS A 66 3.20 3.81 -2.71
CA LYS A 66 3.16 5.14 -2.05
C LYS A 66 3.28 5.07 -0.52
N GLY A 67 3.55 3.89 0.05
CA GLY A 67 3.72 3.69 1.48
C GLY A 67 2.46 4.00 2.32
N SER A 68 1.28 3.89 1.72
CA SER A 68 0.01 4.28 2.38
C SER A 68 -0.62 3.17 3.21
N ASN A 69 -0.06 1.96 3.19
CA ASN A 69 -0.48 0.81 4.00
C ASN A 69 0.73 0.07 4.59
N LEU A 70 1.76 0.82 4.98
CA LEU A 70 3.03 0.26 5.46
C LEU A 70 3.54 1.05 6.66
N LEU A 71 3.97 0.34 7.69
CA LEU A 71 4.81 0.83 8.77
C LEU A 71 6.10 0.04 8.79
N VAL A 72 7.24 0.73 8.72
CA VAL A 72 8.57 0.13 8.89
C VAL A 72 9.06 0.48 10.29
N THR A 73 9.57 -0.49 11.05
CA THR A 73 10.13 -0.27 12.39
C THR A 73 11.28 0.73 12.38
N ASP A 74 11.60 1.31 13.51
CA ASP A 74 12.71 2.29 13.62
C ASP A 74 14.07 1.63 13.30
N ALA A 75 14.21 0.33 13.50
CA ALA A 75 15.38 -0.44 13.07
C ALA A 75 15.52 -0.56 11.54
N GLY A 76 14.46 -0.27 10.78
CA GLY A 76 14.45 -0.32 9.32
C GLY A 76 14.26 -1.71 8.73
N PHE A 77 14.73 -1.89 7.51
CA PHE A 77 14.64 -3.13 6.73
C PHE A 77 16.02 -3.54 6.22
N GLU A 78 16.49 -4.71 6.61
CA GLU A 78 17.80 -5.27 6.22
C GLU A 78 17.70 -6.01 4.87
N GLY A 79 17.34 -5.26 3.81
CA GLY A 79 17.17 -5.81 2.47
C GLY A 79 17.12 -4.73 1.40
N LEU A 80 16.65 -5.11 0.23
CA LEU A 80 16.45 -4.25 -0.93
C LEU A 80 14.99 -3.77 -0.98
N CYS A 81 14.78 -2.46 -0.83
CA CYS A 81 13.48 -1.84 -1.06
C CYS A 81 13.38 -1.36 -2.52
N ILE A 82 12.35 -1.78 -3.24
CA ILE A 82 12.08 -1.40 -4.62
C ILE A 82 10.85 -0.50 -4.66
N ARG A 83 10.96 0.65 -5.33
CA ARG A 83 9.83 1.52 -5.68
C ARG A 83 9.86 1.78 -7.18
N LEU A 84 8.77 1.48 -7.89
CA LEU A 84 8.68 1.78 -9.32
C LEU A 84 8.79 3.29 -9.56
N GLY A 85 9.63 3.67 -10.52
CA GLY A 85 9.84 5.05 -10.93
C GLY A 85 8.74 5.59 -11.87
N GLU A 86 8.94 6.83 -12.34
CA GLU A 86 7.96 7.57 -13.16
C GLU A 86 7.61 6.88 -14.49
N GLY A 87 8.51 6.09 -15.09
CA GLY A 87 8.21 5.33 -16.30
C GLY A 87 7.06 4.34 -16.15
N PHE A 88 6.77 3.94 -14.92
CA PHE A 88 5.63 3.07 -14.57
C PHE A 88 4.38 3.84 -14.11
N ALA A 89 4.31 5.16 -14.31
CA ALA A 89 3.16 5.99 -13.94
C ALA A 89 2.26 6.37 -15.14
N GLY A 90 2.45 5.71 -16.29
CA GLY A 90 1.68 5.98 -17.51
C GLY A 90 0.18 5.71 -17.37
N LEU A 91 -0.62 6.39 -18.20
CA LEU A 91 -2.07 6.18 -18.31
C LEU A 91 -2.48 6.25 -19.79
N SER A 92 -3.18 5.23 -20.28
CA SER A 92 -3.80 5.20 -21.60
C SER A 92 -5.29 4.88 -21.48
N LEU A 93 -6.10 5.64 -22.19
CA LEU A 93 -7.56 5.48 -22.26
C LEU A 93 -7.97 5.18 -23.70
N LYS A 94 -8.67 4.05 -23.93
CA LYS A 94 -9.16 3.64 -25.26
C LYS A 94 -10.59 3.13 -25.14
N GLY A 95 -11.58 3.98 -25.45
CA GLY A 95 -12.97 3.67 -25.20
C GLY A 95 -13.21 3.40 -23.71
N SER A 96 -13.74 2.24 -23.36
CA SER A 96 -13.95 1.80 -21.98
C SER A 96 -12.72 1.14 -21.33
N GLU A 97 -11.68 0.88 -22.10
CA GLU A 97 -10.44 0.28 -21.58
C GLU A 97 -9.49 1.33 -21.00
N VAL A 98 -8.98 1.06 -19.81
CA VAL A 98 -8.01 1.90 -19.09
C VAL A 98 -6.79 1.06 -18.80
N LEU A 99 -5.63 1.45 -19.30
CA LEU A 99 -4.33 0.88 -18.93
C LEU A 99 -3.59 1.89 -18.04
N ALA A 100 -3.33 1.49 -16.81
CA ALA A 100 -2.68 2.33 -15.81
C ALA A 100 -1.39 1.68 -15.30
N GLY A 101 -0.28 2.41 -15.28
CA GLY A 101 0.98 1.96 -14.72
C GLY A 101 0.93 1.77 -13.20
N GLY A 102 1.69 0.79 -12.70
CA GLY A 102 1.68 0.39 -11.30
C GLY A 102 2.08 1.49 -10.30
N ALA A 103 2.93 2.43 -10.74
CA ALA A 103 3.37 3.59 -9.95
C ALA A 103 2.37 4.76 -9.97
N LEU A 104 1.37 4.76 -10.88
CA LEU A 104 0.39 5.83 -10.98
C LEU A 104 -0.38 5.97 -9.66
N SER A 105 -0.58 7.20 -9.21
CA SER A 105 -1.40 7.47 -8.03
C SER A 105 -2.87 7.08 -8.28
N TYR A 106 -3.44 6.28 -7.39
CA TYR A 106 -4.82 5.77 -7.52
C TYR A 106 -5.86 6.92 -7.51
N PRO A 107 -5.77 7.94 -6.65
CA PRO A 107 -6.59 9.16 -6.75
C PRO A 107 -6.44 9.92 -8.07
N VAL A 108 -5.26 9.89 -8.69
CA VAL A 108 -5.03 10.53 -10.00
C VAL A 108 -5.74 9.74 -11.09
N LEU A 109 -5.67 8.41 -11.06
CA LEU A 109 -6.42 7.54 -11.96
C LEU A 109 -7.92 7.86 -11.90
N ALA A 110 -8.52 7.87 -10.70
CA ALA A 110 -9.93 8.18 -10.50
C ALA A 110 -10.35 9.54 -11.11
N ARG A 111 -9.54 10.58 -10.92
CA ARG A 111 -9.84 11.90 -11.47
C ARG A 111 -9.71 11.96 -12.99
N ARG A 112 -8.70 11.29 -13.56
CA ARG A 112 -8.46 11.29 -15.00
C ARG A 112 -9.51 10.49 -15.75
N THR A 113 -9.94 9.35 -15.21
CA THR A 113 -11.04 8.54 -15.81
C THR A 113 -12.35 9.32 -15.77
N ALA A 114 -12.72 9.93 -14.63
CA ALA A 114 -13.90 10.77 -14.51
C ALA A 114 -13.90 11.96 -15.51
N ALA A 115 -12.77 12.65 -15.63
CA ALA A 115 -12.62 13.76 -16.58
C ALA A 115 -12.74 13.32 -18.04
N ALA A 116 -12.40 12.07 -18.34
CA ALA A 116 -12.54 11.47 -19.67
C ALA A 116 -13.94 10.90 -19.96
N GLY A 117 -14.91 11.06 -19.06
CA GLY A 117 -16.26 10.53 -19.20
C GLY A 117 -16.37 9.03 -18.97
N LEU A 118 -15.52 8.49 -18.11
CA LEU A 118 -15.53 7.09 -17.69
C LEU A 118 -15.90 7.00 -16.21
N SER A 119 -16.93 6.21 -15.90
CA SER A 119 -17.45 5.93 -14.56
C SER A 119 -17.04 4.54 -14.07
N GLY A 120 -17.00 4.39 -12.73
CA GLY A 120 -16.72 3.12 -12.04
C GLY A 120 -15.49 3.20 -11.11
N MET A 121 -14.71 4.29 -11.16
CA MET A 121 -13.53 4.47 -10.31
C MET A 121 -13.56 5.73 -9.43
N GLU A 122 -14.68 6.43 -9.34
CA GLU A 122 -14.80 7.67 -8.54
C GLU A 122 -14.42 7.45 -7.07
N TRP A 123 -14.76 6.29 -6.53
CA TRP A 123 -14.47 5.87 -5.16
C TRP A 123 -12.98 5.81 -4.86
N ALA A 124 -12.17 5.47 -5.87
CA ALA A 124 -10.72 5.31 -5.73
C ALA A 124 -10.01 6.63 -5.39
N VAL A 125 -10.66 7.81 -5.59
CA VAL A 125 -10.14 9.09 -5.11
C VAL A 125 -9.93 9.10 -3.60
N GLY A 126 -10.72 8.29 -2.89
CA GLY A 126 -10.63 8.10 -1.45
C GLY A 126 -9.48 7.21 -0.97
N ILE A 127 -8.75 6.54 -1.85
CA ILE A 127 -7.74 5.54 -1.49
C ILE A 127 -6.34 6.11 -1.75
N PRO A 128 -5.58 6.53 -0.75
CA PRO A 128 -4.20 6.93 -0.95
C PRO A 128 -3.37 5.71 -1.37
N GLY A 129 -2.50 5.86 -2.35
CA GLY A 129 -1.67 4.77 -2.81
C GLY A 129 -1.40 4.80 -4.30
N SER A 130 -0.76 3.74 -4.80
CA SER A 130 -0.52 3.50 -6.21
C SER A 130 -1.48 2.44 -6.76
N VAL A 131 -1.62 2.41 -8.09
CA VAL A 131 -2.36 1.35 -8.79
C VAL A 131 -1.86 -0.04 -8.39
N GLY A 132 -0.54 -0.26 -8.37
CA GLY A 132 0.02 -1.56 -7.99
C GLY A 132 -0.32 -1.96 -6.56
N GLY A 133 -0.24 -1.00 -5.61
CA GLY A 133 -0.64 -1.24 -4.22
C GLY A 133 -2.15 -1.51 -4.07
N ALA A 134 -2.98 -0.83 -4.88
CA ALA A 134 -4.43 -1.05 -4.88
C ALA A 134 -4.79 -2.46 -5.40
N VAL A 135 -4.14 -2.93 -6.47
CA VAL A 135 -4.30 -4.31 -6.97
C VAL A 135 -3.84 -5.32 -5.91
N ARG A 136 -2.66 -5.11 -5.32
CA ARG A 136 -2.11 -6.00 -4.28
C ARG A 136 -3.06 -6.21 -3.11
N MET A 137 -3.71 -5.15 -2.65
CA MET A 137 -4.55 -5.15 -1.45
C MET A 137 -6.04 -5.33 -1.77
N ASN A 138 -6.42 -5.54 -3.04
CA ASN A 138 -7.82 -5.37 -3.43
C ASN A 138 -8.43 -4.14 -2.73
N ALA A 139 -7.75 -3.00 -2.89
CA ALA A 139 -8.12 -1.80 -2.15
C ALA A 139 -9.56 -1.40 -2.45
N GLY A 140 -10.31 -1.05 -1.43
CA GLY A 140 -11.71 -0.70 -1.56
C GLY A 140 -12.18 0.33 -0.55
N GLY A 141 -13.30 0.97 -0.88
CA GLY A 141 -13.96 1.96 -0.04
C GLY A 141 -15.19 2.53 -0.73
N HIS A 142 -16.09 3.12 0.05
CA HIS A 142 -17.32 3.73 -0.45
C HIS A 142 -18.21 2.78 -1.26
N GLY A 143 -18.20 1.49 -0.90
CA GLY A 143 -19.06 0.45 -1.48
C GLY A 143 -18.51 -0.22 -2.75
N ALA A 144 -17.23 0.00 -3.08
CA ALA A 144 -16.58 -0.64 -4.23
C ALA A 144 -15.13 -1.01 -3.92
N GLU A 145 -14.54 -1.87 -4.74
CA GLU A 145 -13.17 -2.34 -4.61
C GLU A 145 -12.48 -2.53 -5.97
N THR A 146 -11.16 -2.71 -5.96
CA THR A 146 -10.34 -2.80 -7.18
C THR A 146 -10.79 -3.92 -8.10
N SER A 147 -11.17 -5.07 -7.57
CA SER A 147 -11.64 -6.23 -8.32
C SER A 147 -12.91 -5.97 -9.13
N ASP A 148 -13.73 -4.96 -8.80
CA ASP A 148 -14.99 -4.68 -9.52
C ASP A 148 -14.75 -4.25 -10.96
N THR A 149 -13.63 -3.59 -11.22
CA THR A 149 -13.31 -3.02 -12.55
C THR A 149 -12.03 -3.58 -13.16
N LEU A 150 -11.20 -4.28 -12.39
CA LEU A 150 -9.94 -4.86 -12.88
C LEU A 150 -10.21 -5.99 -13.88
N VAL A 151 -9.52 -5.98 -15.00
CA VAL A 151 -9.52 -7.05 -16.02
C VAL A 151 -8.30 -7.93 -15.89
N ALA A 152 -7.12 -7.32 -15.76
CA ALA A 152 -5.85 -8.02 -15.62
C ALA A 152 -4.78 -7.09 -15.05
N ALA A 153 -3.74 -7.68 -14.48
CA ALA A 153 -2.53 -6.98 -14.07
C ALA A 153 -1.31 -7.61 -14.73
N GLU A 154 -0.37 -6.78 -15.14
CA GLU A 154 0.95 -7.23 -15.56
C GLU A 154 1.88 -7.20 -14.34
N VAL A 155 2.53 -8.32 -14.09
CA VAL A 155 3.28 -8.57 -12.86
C VAL A 155 4.69 -9.03 -13.20
N VAL A 156 5.68 -8.54 -12.47
CA VAL A 156 7.07 -9.05 -12.47
C VAL A 156 7.33 -9.75 -11.16
N SER A 157 7.80 -11.02 -11.23
CA SER A 157 8.26 -11.79 -10.08
C SER A 157 9.77 -11.71 -9.97
N PHE A 158 10.26 -11.57 -8.74
CA PHE A 158 11.69 -11.52 -8.45
C PHE A 158 12.27 -12.88 -8.02
N SER A 159 11.42 -13.88 -7.70
CA SER A 159 11.88 -15.21 -7.25
C SER A 159 11.73 -16.30 -8.30
N GLY A 160 10.85 -16.12 -9.30
CA GLY A 160 10.44 -17.17 -10.23
C GLY A 160 10.71 -16.89 -11.71
N GLU A 161 10.56 -17.91 -12.54
CA GLU A 161 10.46 -17.85 -13.99
C GLU A 161 9.03 -18.17 -14.43
N PRO A 162 8.44 -17.50 -15.42
CA PRO A 162 8.98 -16.30 -16.09
C PRO A 162 8.90 -15.08 -15.17
N ALA A 163 9.88 -14.18 -15.32
CA ALA A 163 9.92 -12.96 -14.53
C ALA A 163 8.67 -12.08 -14.74
N ARG A 164 8.16 -11.99 -15.97
CA ARG A 164 7.01 -11.14 -16.32
C ARG A 164 5.83 -11.95 -16.84
N ARG A 165 4.62 -11.67 -16.32
CA ARG A 165 3.39 -12.35 -16.75
C ARG A 165 2.16 -11.45 -16.57
N THR A 166 1.15 -11.68 -17.41
CA THR A 166 -0.19 -11.13 -17.23
C THR A 166 -0.98 -12.07 -16.34
N ARG A 167 -1.53 -11.54 -15.24
CA ARG A 167 -2.48 -12.24 -14.36
C ARG A 167 -3.88 -11.68 -14.63
N LYS A 168 -4.80 -12.53 -15.06
CA LYS A 168 -6.21 -12.16 -15.20
C LYS A 168 -6.83 -11.98 -13.82
N ARG A 169 -7.96 -11.25 -13.76
CA ARG A 169 -8.69 -11.01 -12.52
C ARG A 169 -8.95 -12.29 -11.71
N GLU A 170 -9.36 -13.37 -12.40
CA GLU A 170 -9.68 -14.66 -11.79
C GLU A 170 -8.46 -15.36 -11.18
N GLU A 171 -7.27 -15.10 -11.69
CA GLU A 171 -6.00 -15.66 -11.19
C GLU A 171 -5.45 -14.90 -9.99
N LEU A 172 -6.03 -13.75 -9.66
CA LEU A 172 -5.63 -12.92 -8.52
C LEU A 172 -6.37 -13.25 -7.23
N ASP A 173 -7.35 -14.17 -7.28
CA ASP A 173 -8.09 -14.71 -6.14
C ASP A 173 -8.45 -13.63 -5.09
N PHE A 174 -9.12 -12.60 -5.58
CA PHE A 174 -9.47 -11.44 -4.76
C PHE A 174 -10.48 -11.77 -3.67
N SER A 175 -10.19 -11.32 -2.48
CA SER A 175 -11.12 -11.28 -1.36
C SER A 175 -10.94 -9.96 -0.59
N TYR A 176 -11.64 -9.80 0.52
CA TYR A 176 -11.56 -8.56 1.31
C TYR A 176 -10.12 -8.25 1.74
N ARG A 177 -9.56 -7.15 1.23
CA ARG A 177 -8.18 -6.70 1.46
C ARG A 177 -7.09 -7.71 1.09
N HIS A 178 -7.38 -8.60 0.15
CA HIS A 178 -6.47 -9.67 -0.26
C HIS A 178 -6.41 -9.86 -1.78
N SER A 179 -5.25 -10.27 -2.26
CA SER A 179 -5.02 -10.86 -3.58
C SER A 179 -3.96 -11.97 -3.50
N ALA A 180 -3.97 -12.90 -4.44
CA ALA A 180 -2.98 -13.97 -4.55
C ALA A 180 -1.60 -13.53 -5.08
N LEU A 181 -1.30 -12.23 -5.06
CA LEU A 181 0.05 -11.73 -5.36
C LEU A 181 1.00 -12.08 -4.21
N SER A 182 2.18 -12.60 -4.52
CA SER A 182 3.22 -12.89 -3.54
C SER A 182 4.02 -11.62 -3.16
N GLU A 183 4.80 -11.68 -2.07
CA GLU A 183 5.57 -10.53 -1.57
C GLU A 183 6.70 -10.10 -2.51
N ASP A 184 7.16 -11.02 -3.33
CA ASP A 184 8.18 -10.86 -4.35
C ASP A 184 7.63 -10.49 -5.73
N GLU A 185 6.34 -10.18 -5.84
CA GLU A 185 5.72 -9.72 -7.07
C GLU A 185 5.43 -8.21 -7.04
N VAL A 186 5.75 -7.53 -8.14
CA VAL A 186 5.40 -6.14 -8.36
C VAL A 186 4.44 -6.00 -9.54
N VAL A 187 3.35 -5.26 -9.35
CA VAL A 187 2.42 -4.90 -10.42
C VAL A 187 2.99 -3.73 -11.20
N VAL A 188 3.37 -3.95 -12.45
CA VAL A 188 3.95 -2.91 -13.33
C VAL A 188 2.87 -2.14 -14.10
N SER A 189 1.74 -2.78 -14.42
CA SER A 189 0.57 -2.13 -14.98
C SER A 189 -0.71 -2.89 -14.64
N ALA A 190 -1.85 -2.22 -14.71
CA ALA A 190 -3.18 -2.82 -14.54
C ALA A 190 -4.14 -2.31 -15.62
N ARG A 191 -4.98 -3.21 -16.13
CA ARG A 191 -6.02 -2.93 -17.10
C ARG A 191 -7.37 -3.01 -16.42
N PHE A 192 -8.15 -1.93 -16.58
CA PHE A 192 -9.51 -1.82 -16.05
C PHE A 192 -10.51 -1.69 -17.19
N SER A 193 -11.74 -2.14 -16.98
CA SER A 193 -12.89 -1.92 -17.84
C SER A 193 -13.88 -1.02 -17.12
N LEU A 194 -14.13 0.15 -17.68
CA LEU A 194 -15.03 1.15 -17.11
C LEU A 194 -16.24 1.36 -18.02
N THR A 195 -17.25 2.05 -17.55
CA THR A 195 -18.44 2.38 -18.34
C THR A 195 -18.44 3.85 -18.75
N PRO A 196 -19.01 4.20 -19.92
CA PRO A 196 -19.28 5.60 -20.25
C PRO A 196 -20.13 6.26 -19.16
N GLY A 197 -19.77 7.49 -18.78
CA GLY A 197 -20.43 8.25 -17.72
C GLY A 197 -20.41 9.75 -17.97
N ASP A 198 -21.14 10.48 -17.15
CA ASP A 198 -21.13 11.95 -17.18
C ASP A 198 -19.99 12.50 -16.32
N PRO A 199 -19.03 13.27 -16.89
CA PRO A 199 -17.94 13.87 -16.14
C PRO A 199 -18.41 14.76 -14.97
N ALA A 200 -19.55 15.45 -15.12
CA ALA A 200 -20.06 16.33 -14.08
C ALA A 200 -20.56 15.50 -12.88
N ALA A 201 -21.32 14.43 -13.13
CA ALA A 201 -21.79 13.53 -12.09
C ALA A 201 -20.64 12.80 -11.39
N SER A 202 -19.67 12.28 -12.14
CA SER A 202 -18.46 11.63 -11.60
C SER A 202 -17.64 12.61 -10.72
N ASN A 203 -17.46 13.85 -11.18
CA ASN A 203 -16.76 14.87 -10.40
C ASN A 203 -17.52 15.24 -9.11
N ALA A 204 -18.84 15.36 -9.16
CA ALA A 204 -19.67 15.59 -7.98
C ALA A 204 -19.51 14.43 -6.95
N ARG A 205 -19.49 13.18 -7.42
CA ARG A 205 -19.24 12.01 -6.56
C ARG A 205 -17.85 12.04 -5.93
N ILE A 206 -16.83 12.36 -6.70
CA ILE A 206 -15.44 12.55 -6.20
C ILE A 206 -15.41 13.61 -5.10
N GLN A 207 -16.06 14.75 -5.29
CA GLN A 207 -16.11 15.82 -4.28
C GLN A 207 -16.82 15.37 -3.00
N GLN A 208 -17.92 14.63 -3.10
CA GLN A 208 -18.61 14.05 -1.95
C GLN A 208 -17.68 13.14 -1.13
N ILE A 209 -16.97 12.25 -1.80
CA ILE A 209 -16.04 11.32 -1.14
C ILE A 209 -14.91 12.06 -0.44
N VAL A 210 -14.31 13.04 -1.10
CA VAL A 210 -13.23 13.88 -0.52
C VAL A 210 -13.73 14.64 0.70
N ARG A 211 -14.94 15.21 0.62
CA ARG A 211 -15.59 15.92 1.76
C ARG A 211 -15.82 14.95 2.91
N TRP A 212 -16.47 13.81 2.64
CA TRP A 212 -16.76 12.81 3.66
C TRP A 212 -15.49 12.35 4.39
N ARG A 213 -14.40 12.09 3.65
CA ARG A 213 -13.13 11.71 4.26
C ARG A 213 -12.57 12.80 5.17
N ARG A 214 -12.60 14.05 4.73
CA ARG A 214 -12.14 15.17 5.55
C ARG A 214 -12.96 15.33 6.82
N GLU A 215 -14.25 15.03 6.77
CA GLU A 215 -15.15 15.10 7.93
C GLU A 215 -15.02 13.91 8.87
N ASN A 216 -14.76 12.71 8.36
CA ASN A 216 -14.84 11.46 9.14
C ASN A 216 -13.51 10.79 9.42
N GLN A 217 -12.43 11.13 8.72
CA GLN A 217 -11.11 10.53 8.92
C GLN A 217 -10.10 11.55 9.43
N PRO A 218 -9.12 11.14 10.27
CA PRO A 218 -8.09 12.04 10.74
C PRO A 218 -7.14 12.42 9.60
N GLY A 219 -6.61 13.63 9.68
CA GLY A 219 -5.43 14.01 8.90
C GLY A 219 -4.14 13.51 9.54
N GLY A 220 -3.01 14.15 9.19
CA GLY A 220 -1.72 13.87 9.81
C GLY A 220 -1.10 12.54 9.37
N GLN A 221 -0.15 12.03 10.18
CA GLN A 221 0.70 10.89 9.85
C GLN A 221 0.01 9.59 10.26
N ASN A 222 -0.56 8.86 9.31
CA ASN A 222 -1.23 7.57 9.50
C ASN A 222 -1.24 6.76 8.19
N ALA A 223 -1.60 5.49 8.24
CA ALA A 223 -1.73 4.63 7.06
C ALA A 223 -3.19 4.14 6.85
N GLY A 224 -4.18 4.94 7.21
CA GLY A 224 -5.58 4.53 7.12
C GLY A 224 -6.01 3.63 8.27
N SER A 225 -6.98 2.75 8.00
CA SER A 225 -7.44 1.74 8.97
C SER A 225 -6.32 0.77 9.30
N VAL A 226 -6.08 0.57 10.59
CA VAL A 226 -4.99 -0.31 11.07
C VAL A 226 -5.44 -1.77 11.08
N PHE A 227 -6.71 -2.01 11.37
CA PHE A 227 -7.29 -3.34 11.48
C PHE A 227 -8.36 -3.58 10.42
N THR A 228 -8.45 -4.81 9.93
CA THR A 228 -9.58 -5.26 9.11
C THR A 228 -10.86 -5.34 9.96
N ASN A 229 -12.00 -5.18 9.32
CA ASN A 229 -13.27 -5.36 10.01
C ASN A 229 -13.55 -6.85 10.20
N PRO A 230 -13.83 -7.31 11.43
CA PRO A 230 -14.25 -8.68 11.67
C PRO A 230 -15.64 -8.96 11.08
N PRO A 231 -16.02 -10.22 10.84
CA PRO A 231 -17.34 -10.57 10.34
C PRO A 231 -18.47 -10.03 11.25
N GLY A 232 -19.39 -9.29 10.65
CA GLY A 232 -20.57 -8.75 11.34
C GLY A 232 -20.33 -7.51 12.20
N ASP A 233 -19.10 -6.98 12.23
CA ASP A 233 -18.75 -5.82 13.04
C ASP A 233 -17.73 -4.89 12.36
N SER A 234 -17.34 -3.81 13.02
CA SER A 234 -16.27 -2.94 12.57
C SER A 234 -15.18 -2.77 13.64
N ALA A 235 -13.93 -2.86 13.23
CA ALA A 235 -12.79 -2.66 14.14
C ALA A 235 -12.84 -1.29 14.83
N GLY A 236 -13.28 -0.25 14.11
CA GLY A 236 -13.41 1.10 14.68
C GLY A 236 -14.42 1.15 15.84
N ARG A 237 -15.56 0.45 15.72
CA ARG A 237 -16.56 0.38 16.79
C ARG A 237 -16.01 -0.36 18.01
N LEU A 238 -15.37 -1.50 17.81
CA LEU A 238 -14.77 -2.30 18.89
C LEU A 238 -13.70 -1.54 19.67
N VAL A 239 -12.83 -0.82 18.97
CA VAL A 239 -11.78 0.02 19.59
C VAL A 239 -12.40 1.20 20.34
N ASP A 240 -13.48 1.80 19.82
CA ASP A 240 -14.22 2.90 20.46
C ASP A 240 -14.93 2.42 21.74
N GLU A 241 -15.65 1.29 21.68
CA GLU A 241 -16.31 0.67 22.84
C GLU A 241 -15.34 0.25 23.95
N ALA A 242 -14.12 -0.17 23.56
CA ALA A 242 -13.06 -0.44 24.52
C ALA A 242 -12.49 0.83 25.18
N GLY A 243 -13.01 2.01 24.82
CA GLY A 243 -12.60 3.30 25.39
C GLY A 243 -11.20 3.74 24.97
N LEU A 244 -10.73 3.31 23.80
CA LEU A 244 -9.32 3.48 23.37
C LEU A 244 -9.09 4.69 22.49
N LYS A 245 -10.08 5.51 22.14
CA LYS A 245 -9.84 6.81 21.50
C LYS A 245 -8.89 7.65 22.36
N GLY A 246 -7.89 8.29 21.74
CA GLY A 246 -6.86 9.07 22.42
C GLY A 246 -5.82 8.24 23.19
N PHE A 247 -5.95 6.91 23.27
CA PHE A 247 -4.97 6.06 23.93
C PHE A 247 -3.59 6.25 23.28
N ARG A 248 -2.58 6.60 24.11
CA ARG A 248 -1.27 7.02 23.66
C ARG A 248 -0.14 6.20 24.28
N ILE A 249 0.87 5.89 23.47
CA ILE A 249 2.17 5.40 23.94
C ILE A 249 3.25 6.23 23.24
N GLY A 250 4.07 6.93 24.01
CA GLY A 250 5.14 7.76 23.47
C GLY A 250 4.62 8.78 22.45
N THR A 251 5.10 8.67 21.22
CA THR A 251 4.79 9.56 20.10
C THR A 251 3.66 9.07 19.19
N ALA A 252 2.90 8.05 19.60
CA ALA A 252 1.78 7.52 18.81
C ALA A 252 0.50 7.45 19.61
N ALA A 253 -0.65 7.66 18.95
CA ALA A 253 -1.96 7.63 19.60
C ALA A 253 -3.06 7.09 18.67
N VAL A 254 -4.08 6.45 19.26
CA VAL A 254 -5.36 6.19 18.59
C VAL A 254 -6.05 7.52 18.33
N SER A 255 -6.53 7.73 17.11
CA SER A 255 -7.21 8.98 16.76
C SER A 255 -8.52 9.17 17.51
N GLU A 256 -8.73 10.36 18.04
CA GLU A 256 -10.01 10.79 18.62
C GLU A 256 -11.15 10.81 17.59
N LYS A 257 -10.81 11.06 16.31
CA LYS A 257 -11.79 11.19 15.24
C LYS A 257 -12.28 9.85 14.69
N HIS A 258 -11.40 8.86 14.61
CA HIS A 258 -11.72 7.53 14.07
C HIS A 258 -10.86 6.46 14.75
N ALA A 259 -11.47 5.63 15.57
CA ALA A 259 -10.76 4.72 16.46
C ALA A 259 -9.93 3.62 15.76
N ASN A 260 -10.20 3.31 14.48
CA ASN A 260 -9.38 2.38 13.69
C ASN A 260 -8.18 3.07 13.02
N PHE A 261 -7.85 4.30 13.41
CA PHE A 261 -6.67 5.03 12.92
C PHE A 261 -5.70 5.28 14.07
N ILE A 262 -4.45 4.93 13.87
CA ILE A 262 -3.37 5.26 14.80
C ILE A 262 -2.48 6.28 14.10
N GLN A 263 -2.16 7.36 14.79
CA GLN A 263 -1.38 8.49 14.26
C GLN A 263 -0.03 8.55 14.96
N ALA A 264 1.01 8.86 14.19
CA ALA A 264 2.32 9.23 14.71
C ALA A 264 2.45 10.75 14.81
N ASP A 265 3.15 11.24 15.82
CA ASP A 265 3.54 12.64 15.90
C ASP A 265 4.64 12.97 14.85
N PRO A 266 4.79 14.21 14.40
CA PRO A 266 5.92 14.60 13.55
C PRO A 266 7.26 14.31 14.23
N GLY A 267 8.15 13.58 13.53
CA GLY A 267 9.42 13.13 14.08
C GLY A 267 9.30 12.04 15.15
N GLY A 268 8.15 11.38 15.24
CA GLY A 268 7.90 10.32 16.20
C GLY A 268 8.57 8.98 15.82
N SER A 269 8.17 7.92 16.52
CA SER A 269 8.73 6.58 16.44
C SER A 269 7.72 5.60 15.81
N ALA A 270 8.18 4.79 14.87
CA ALA A 270 7.39 3.68 14.31
C ALA A 270 7.16 2.58 15.37
N ASP A 271 8.12 2.37 16.26
CA ASP A 271 8.00 1.39 17.33
C ASP A 271 6.94 1.82 18.36
N ASP A 272 6.71 3.13 18.57
CA ASP A 272 5.59 3.62 19.38
C ASP A 272 4.25 3.29 18.71
N VAL A 273 4.12 3.50 17.40
CA VAL A 273 2.92 3.10 16.63
C VAL A 273 2.67 1.60 16.81
N TRP A 274 3.69 0.77 16.65
CA TRP A 274 3.58 -0.68 16.83
C TRP A 274 3.13 -1.05 18.25
N ARG A 275 3.69 -0.40 19.28
CA ARG A 275 3.28 -0.62 20.68
C ARG A 275 1.81 -0.25 20.92
N VAL A 276 1.32 0.84 20.34
CA VAL A 276 -0.10 1.20 20.40
C VAL A 276 -0.95 0.13 19.74
N VAL A 277 -0.58 -0.33 18.53
CA VAL A 277 -1.29 -1.39 17.81
C VAL A 277 -1.41 -2.66 18.66
N GLN A 278 -0.31 -3.13 19.25
CA GLN A 278 -0.31 -4.32 20.08
C GLN A 278 -1.14 -4.14 21.37
N ALA A 279 -1.11 -2.95 21.96
CA ALA A 279 -1.92 -2.65 23.14
C ALA A 279 -3.41 -2.62 22.80
N VAL A 280 -3.81 -2.02 21.67
CA VAL A 280 -5.21 -2.01 21.20
C VAL A 280 -5.72 -3.43 20.96
N ARG A 281 -4.95 -4.27 20.26
CA ARG A 281 -5.33 -5.67 20.03
C ARG A 281 -5.59 -6.41 21.32
N ARG A 282 -4.68 -6.32 22.30
CA ARG A 282 -4.84 -6.99 23.60
C ARG A 282 -6.06 -6.49 24.38
N GLN A 283 -6.27 -5.17 24.40
CA GLN A 283 -7.37 -4.58 25.17
C GLN A 283 -8.74 -4.89 24.54
N VAL A 284 -8.87 -4.84 23.21
CA VAL A 284 -10.09 -5.22 22.51
C VAL A 284 -10.37 -6.72 22.72
N ALA A 285 -9.36 -7.60 22.56
CA ALA A 285 -9.54 -9.02 22.80
C ALA A 285 -9.98 -9.32 24.25
N ALA A 286 -9.41 -8.63 25.24
CA ALA A 286 -9.81 -8.78 26.64
C ALA A 286 -11.24 -8.29 26.92
N ALA A 287 -11.69 -7.21 26.26
CA ALA A 287 -13.01 -6.63 26.46
C ALA A 287 -14.14 -7.37 25.71
N THR A 288 -13.84 -7.90 24.51
CA THR A 288 -14.87 -8.41 23.58
C THR A 288 -14.71 -9.88 23.20
N GLY A 289 -13.55 -10.49 23.46
CA GLY A 289 -13.19 -11.82 22.98
C GLY A 289 -12.83 -11.87 21.48
N ILE A 290 -12.80 -10.73 20.77
CA ILE A 290 -12.50 -10.64 19.33
C ILE A 290 -11.04 -10.25 19.15
N GLU A 291 -10.29 -11.07 18.42
CA GLU A 291 -8.92 -10.74 17.99
C GLU A 291 -8.95 -9.92 16.71
N LEU A 292 -8.43 -8.68 16.77
CA LEU A 292 -8.33 -7.81 15.61
C LEU A 292 -7.16 -8.25 14.71
N GLU A 293 -7.44 -8.40 13.42
CA GLU A 293 -6.43 -8.66 12.39
C GLU A 293 -5.90 -7.37 11.79
N LEU A 294 -4.63 -7.37 11.40
CA LEU A 294 -3.97 -6.19 10.82
C LEU A 294 -4.34 -6.02 9.35
N GLU A 295 -4.72 -4.79 8.96
CA GLU A 295 -4.80 -4.36 7.56
C GLU A 295 -3.50 -3.68 7.14
N VAL A 296 -2.89 -2.86 8.01
CA VAL A 296 -1.58 -2.24 7.77
C VAL A 296 -0.48 -3.30 7.85
N ARG A 297 0.41 -3.28 6.88
CA ARG A 297 1.58 -4.15 6.87
C ARG A 297 2.69 -3.60 7.74
N PHE A 298 3.24 -4.44 8.59
CA PHE A 298 4.39 -4.12 9.43
C PHE A 298 5.64 -4.78 8.88
N MET A 299 6.73 -4.01 8.79
CA MET A 299 8.01 -4.45 8.26
C MET A 299 9.11 -4.20 9.28
N GLY A 300 9.70 -5.28 9.77
CA GLY A 300 10.89 -5.26 10.62
C GLY A 300 12.17 -5.50 9.84
N PRO A 301 13.33 -5.57 10.54
CA PRO A 301 14.63 -5.79 9.89
C PRO A 301 14.69 -7.06 9.04
N ALA A 302 14.03 -8.11 9.48
CA ALA A 302 14.04 -9.43 8.83
C ALA A 302 12.87 -9.68 7.85
N GLY A 303 11.98 -8.71 7.68
CA GLY A 303 10.79 -8.84 6.83
C GLY A 303 9.48 -8.50 7.56
N SER A 304 8.35 -9.02 7.06
CA SER A 304 7.03 -8.83 7.69
C SER A 304 6.97 -9.34 9.13
N LEU A 305 6.28 -8.58 9.98
CA LEU A 305 6.02 -8.90 11.39
C LEU A 305 4.63 -9.53 11.55
#